data_92828bf10f44b36ef72d5c55274e4e9c
#
_entry.id   92828bf10f44b36ef72d5c55274e4e9c
#
_cell.length_a   1.000
_cell.length_b   1.000
_cell.length_c   1.000
_cell.angle_alpha   90.00
_cell.angle_beta   90.00
_cell.angle_gamma   90.00
#
_symmetry.space_group_name_H-M   'P 1'
#
loop_
_entity.id
_entity.type
_entity.pdbx_description
1 polymer ?
#
loop_
_entity_poly.entity_id
_entity_poly.type
_entity_poly.pdbx_seq_one_letter_code
_entity_poly.pdbx_strand_id
1 'polypeptide(L)'
;IDQLRTLAAEKYEAANEATLKIKALQKEKGALQQREELIQKELSAASKVLAKIAISEYQGSGFGKSFELLFSSDPTQYLSDISVLEGVSRGYSKQLREYAATKQRVQATQLVLGDRTALLLVEQKRLNQQVAEAKSALVKAEKLLNSLAKADRERLLREEAARESKIQND
;
A
#
# COMPACT_ATOMS: atom_id res chain seq x y z
N ILE A 1 -13.83 1.73 38.39
CA ILE A 1 -13.27 2.93 37.72
C ILE A 1 -11.89 2.59 37.18
N ASP A 2 -11.00 2.04 38.00
CA ASP A 2 -9.62 1.73 37.62
C ASP A 2 -9.55 0.76 36.44
N GLN A 3 -10.36 -0.30 36.44
CA GLN A 3 -10.46 -1.23 35.31
C GLN A 3 -10.84 -0.53 34.01
N LEU A 4 -11.76 0.45 34.04
CA LEU A 4 -12.14 1.21 32.83
C LEU A 4 -11.03 2.16 32.38
N ARG A 5 -10.28 2.74 33.32
CA ARG A 5 -9.10 3.58 32.99
C ARG A 5 -7.98 2.75 32.40
N THR A 6 -7.68 1.58 33.00
CA THR A 6 -6.71 0.62 32.45
C THR A 6 -7.10 0.18 31.05
N LEU A 7 -8.36 -0.20 30.84
CA LEU A 7 -8.86 -0.55 29.51
C LEU A 7 -8.70 0.60 28.51
N ALA A 8 -9.01 1.82 28.92
CA ALA A 8 -8.81 2.98 28.06
C ALA A 8 -7.34 3.19 27.70
N ALA A 9 -6.42 3.04 28.67
CA ALA A 9 -4.98 3.17 28.44
C ALA A 9 -4.47 2.10 27.46
N GLU A 10 -4.84 0.83 27.66
CA GLU A 10 -4.50 -0.27 26.74
C GLU A 10 -5.01 -0.01 25.30
N LYS A 11 -6.23 0.53 25.18
CA LYS A 11 -6.80 0.86 23.87
C LYS A 11 -6.10 2.03 23.19
N TYR A 12 -5.66 3.03 23.95
CA TYR A 12 -4.85 4.12 23.41
C TYR A 12 -3.44 3.65 22.99
N GLU A 13 -2.83 2.75 23.74
CA GLU A 13 -1.55 2.15 23.38
C GLU A 13 -1.67 1.34 22.07
N ALA A 14 -2.70 0.50 21.94
CA ALA A 14 -3.00 -0.21 20.70
C ALA A 14 -3.29 0.74 19.52
N ALA A 15 -3.92 1.90 19.76
CA ALA A 15 -4.13 2.93 18.77
C ALA A 15 -2.82 3.59 18.33
N ASN A 16 -1.90 3.83 19.25
CA ASN A 16 -0.57 4.36 18.94
C ASN A 16 0.24 3.38 18.09
N GLU A 17 0.22 2.08 18.43
CA GLU A 17 0.84 1.03 17.60
C GLU A 17 0.26 0.99 16.19
N ALA A 18 -1.07 1.03 16.05
CA ALA A 18 -1.73 1.08 14.75
C ALA A 18 -1.30 2.32 13.94
N THR A 19 -1.16 3.46 14.62
CA THR A 19 -0.68 4.71 13.98
C THR A 19 0.74 4.57 13.45
N LEU A 20 1.63 3.93 14.21
CA LEU A 20 3.01 3.68 13.77
C LEU A 20 3.05 2.73 12.56
N LYS A 21 2.24 1.67 12.57
CA LYS A 21 2.10 0.74 11.43
C LYS A 21 1.56 1.44 10.18
N ILE A 22 0.54 2.30 10.34
CA ILE A 22 -0.02 3.10 9.22
C ILE A 22 1.07 3.98 8.61
N LYS A 23 1.86 4.68 9.43
CA LYS A 23 2.97 5.53 8.93
C LYS A 23 4.02 4.71 8.18
N ALA A 24 4.39 3.53 8.68
CA ALA A 24 5.33 2.64 8.01
C ALA A 24 4.78 2.16 6.66
N LEU A 25 3.52 1.69 6.62
CA LEU A 25 2.85 1.24 5.40
C LEU A 25 2.69 2.37 4.37
N GLN A 26 2.40 3.60 4.81
CA GLN A 26 2.33 4.76 3.93
C GLN A 26 3.69 5.08 3.28
N LYS A 27 4.77 4.98 4.06
CA LYS A 27 6.14 5.17 3.55
C LYS A 27 6.51 4.09 2.52
N GLU A 28 6.23 2.82 2.82
CA GLU A 28 6.44 1.70 1.90
C GLU A 28 5.63 1.87 0.61
N LYS A 29 4.35 2.23 0.73
CA LYS A 29 3.49 2.50 -0.42
C LYS A 29 4.04 3.62 -1.29
N GLY A 30 4.51 4.72 -0.70
CA GLY A 30 5.12 5.83 -1.44
C GLY A 30 6.37 5.39 -2.22
N ALA A 31 7.25 4.60 -1.60
CA ALA A 31 8.43 4.06 -2.27
C ALA A 31 8.07 3.10 -3.43
N LEU A 32 7.04 2.26 -3.23
CA LEU A 32 6.54 1.36 -4.27
C LEU A 32 5.92 2.13 -5.44
N GLN A 33 5.18 3.21 -5.20
CA GLN A 33 4.63 4.06 -6.24
C GLN A 33 5.72 4.72 -7.09
N GLN A 34 6.76 5.26 -6.45
CA GLN A 34 7.91 5.81 -7.18
C GLN A 34 8.61 4.74 -8.03
N ARG A 35 8.77 3.53 -7.48
CA ARG A 35 9.34 2.41 -8.22
C ARG A 35 8.46 2.00 -9.42
N GLU A 36 7.14 1.97 -9.24
CA GLU A 36 6.20 1.67 -10.31
C GLU A 36 6.32 2.70 -11.45
N GLU A 37 6.37 3.99 -11.13
CA GLU A 37 6.54 5.05 -12.14
C GLU A 37 7.83 4.87 -12.97
N LEU A 38 8.94 4.50 -12.33
CA LEU A 38 10.19 4.25 -13.02
C LEU A 38 10.07 3.04 -13.95
N ILE A 39 9.52 1.92 -13.47
CA ILE A 39 9.33 0.70 -14.29
C ILE A 39 8.33 0.95 -15.43
N GLN A 40 7.30 1.76 -15.23
CA GLN A 40 6.36 2.16 -16.29
C GLN A 40 7.06 2.98 -17.38
N LYS A 41 7.97 3.88 -17.02
CA LYS A 41 8.80 4.61 -17.99
C LYS A 41 9.71 3.67 -18.79
N GLU A 42 10.35 2.70 -18.11
CA GLU A 42 11.16 1.65 -18.76
C GLU A 42 10.29 0.84 -19.74
N LEU A 43 9.10 0.41 -19.32
CA LEU A 43 8.17 -0.34 -20.16
C LEU A 43 7.73 0.46 -21.39
N SER A 44 7.43 1.74 -21.21
CA SER A 44 7.06 2.63 -22.30
C SER A 44 8.22 2.80 -23.30
N ALA A 45 9.44 2.94 -22.81
CA ALA A 45 10.63 3.04 -23.66
C ALA A 45 10.84 1.73 -24.46
N ALA A 46 10.78 0.58 -23.78
CA ALA A 46 10.90 -0.74 -24.43
C ALA A 46 9.79 -0.98 -25.47
N SER A 47 8.54 -0.57 -25.18
CA SER A 47 7.41 -0.65 -26.11
C SER A 47 7.65 0.19 -27.36
N LYS A 48 8.20 1.41 -27.21
CA LYS A 48 8.53 2.28 -28.35
C LYS A 48 9.64 1.67 -29.23
N VAL A 49 10.61 1.01 -28.64
CA VAL A 49 11.67 0.30 -29.39
C VAL A 49 11.06 -0.84 -30.19
N LEU A 50 10.24 -1.69 -29.56
CA LEU A 50 9.55 -2.79 -30.23
C LEU A 50 8.62 -2.30 -31.33
N ALA A 51 7.90 -1.19 -31.13
CA ALA A 51 7.06 -0.59 -32.17
C ALA A 51 7.87 -0.13 -33.38
N LYS A 52 9.04 0.50 -33.17
CA LYS A 52 9.93 0.88 -34.27
C LYS A 52 10.45 -0.34 -35.04
N ILE A 53 10.81 -1.41 -34.33
CA ILE A 53 11.22 -2.67 -34.94
C ILE A 53 10.08 -3.24 -35.80
N ALA A 54 8.87 -3.34 -35.25
CA ALA A 54 7.72 -3.86 -35.98
C ALA A 54 7.39 -3.03 -37.23
N ILE A 55 7.49 -1.69 -37.14
CA ILE A 55 7.29 -0.80 -38.30
C ILE A 55 8.36 -1.03 -39.36
N SER A 56 9.63 -1.15 -38.95
CA SER A 56 10.73 -1.38 -39.89
C SER A 56 10.59 -2.73 -40.59
N GLU A 57 10.16 -3.76 -39.90
CA GLU A 57 9.87 -5.07 -40.47
C GLU A 57 8.68 -5.01 -41.45
N TYR A 58 7.60 -4.31 -41.07
CA TYR A 58 6.41 -4.16 -41.93
C TYR A 58 6.69 -3.36 -43.22
N GLN A 59 7.57 -2.34 -43.14
CA GLN A 59 7.95 -1.52 -44.29
C GLN A 59 8.93 -2.21 -45.26
N GLY A 60 9.26 -3.47 -45.05
CA GLY A 60 9.95 -4.30 -46.05
C GLY A 60 11.46 -4.21 -46.01
N SER A 61 12.06 -3.68 -44.92
CA SER A 61 13.52 -3.66 -44.79
C SER A 61 14.14 -4.96 -44.29
N GLY A 62 13.36 -5.89 -43.74
CA GLY A 62 13.86 -7.14 -43.19
C GLY A 62 13.74 -8.35 -44.13
N PHE A 63 12.51 -8.70 -44.53
CA PHE A 63 12.26 -9.92 -45.29
C PHE A 63 12.53 -9.78 -46.79
N GLY A 64 12.26 -8.60 -47.40
CA GLY A 64 12.51 -8.36 -48.83
C GLY A 64 13.98 -8.44 -49.20
N LYS A 65 14.86 -7.87 -48.36
CA LYS A 65 16.32 -7.95 -48.54
C LYS A 65 16.86 -9.37 -48.37
N SER A 66 16.27 -10.16 -47.49
CA SER A 66 16.66 -11.57 -47.28
C SER A 66 16.40 -12.42 -48.52
N PHE A 67 15.33 -12.13 -49.30
CA PHE A 67 15.07 -12.79 -50.56
C PHE A 67 16.01 -12.31 -51.66
N GLU A 68 16.34 -11.03 -51.73
CA GLU A 68 17.29 -10.46 -52.67
C GLU A 68 18.72 -11.02 -52.46
N LEU A 69 19.09 -11.26 -51.19
CA LEU A 69 20.34 -11.89 -50.80
C LEU A 69 20.45 -13.37 -51.21
N LEU A 70 19.34 -14.12 -51.17
CA LEU A 70 19.30 -15.52 -51.65
C LEU A 70 19.60 -15.67 -53.14
N PHE A 71 19.39 -14.59 -53.95
CA PHE A 71 19.70 -14.53 -55.36
C PHE A 71 20.99 -13.77 -55.67
N SER A 72 21.79 -13.43 -54.62
CA SER A 72 23.10 -12.79 -54.78
C SER A 72 24.08 -13.74 -55.45
N SER A 73 24.83 -13.21 -56.39
CA SER A 73 25.85 -13.94 -57.12
C SER A 73 27.18 -14.05 -56.38
N ASP A 74 27.32 -13.44 -55.16
CA ASP A 74 28.52 -13.46 -54.36
C ASP A 74 28.32 -14.24 -53.03
N PRO A 75 28.84 -15.47 -52.90
CA PRO A 75 28.69 -16.31 -51.69
C PRO A 75 29.36 -15.72 -50.42
N THR A 76 30.41 -14.94 -50.57
CA THR A 76 31.14 -14.33 -49.43
C THR A 76 30.35 -13.19 -48.81
N GLN A 77 29.71 -12.38 -49.66
CA GLN A 77 28.79 -11.34 -49.22
C GLN A 77 27.55 -11.91 -48.53
N TYR A 78 27.01 -13.01 -49.08
CA TYR A 78 25.88 -13.73 -48.51
C TYR A 78 26.14 -14.22 -47.08
N LEU A 79 27.34 -14.82 -46.82
CA LEU A 79 27.73 -15.30 -45.47
C LEU A 79 27.89 -14.12 -44.49
N SER A 80 28.44 -13.01 -44.94
CA SER A 80 28.55 -11.79 -44.11
C SER A 80 27.18 -11.25 -43.75
N ASP A 81 26.27 -11.21 -44.69
CA ASP A 81 24.91 -10.67 -44.53
C ASP A 81 24.02 -11.58 -43.64
N ILE A 82 24.19 -12.91 -43.73
CA ILE A 82 23.56 -13.87 -42.79
C ILE A 82 24.00 -13.61 -41.35
N SER A 83 25.29 -13.38 -41.11
CA SER A 83 25.80 -13.10 -39.77
C SER A 83 25.23 -11.80 -39.17
N VAL A 84 24.98 -10.79 -40.04
CA VAL A 84 24.30 -9.55 -39.64
C VAL A 84 22.84 -9.83 -39.31
N LEU A 85 22.11 -10.61 -40.15
CA LEU A 85 20.73 -11.00 -39.90
C LEU A 85 20.55 -11.80 -38.60
N GLU A 86 21.46 -12.74 -38.31
CA GLU A 86 21.47 -13.45 -37.03
C GLU A 86 21.73 -12.51 -35.83
N GLY A 87 22.60 -11.53 -35.98
CA GLY A 87 22.85 -10.50 -34.97
C GLY A 87 21.62 -9.65 -34.70
N VAL A 88 20.93 -9.24 -35.74
CA VAL A 88 19.67 -8.47 -35.66
C VAL A 88 18.56 -9.31 -35.01
N SER A 89 18.38 -10.56 -35.41
CA SER A 89 17.40 -11.48 -34.81
C SER A 89 17.67 -11.72 -33.31
N ARG A 90 18.92 -11.89 -32.92
CA ARG A 90 19.30 -12.00 -31.51
C ARG A 90 19.00 -10.71 -30.73
N GLY A 91 19.24 -9.56 -31.33
CA GLY A 91 18.89 -8.24 -30.77
C GLY A 91 17.40 -8.10 -30.50
N TYR A 92 16.54 -8.47 -31.45
CA TYR A 92 15.09 -8.44 -31.30
C TYR A 92 14.60 -9.38 -30.21
N SER A 93 15.13 -10.61 -30.18
CA SER A 93 14.79 -11.58 -29.12
C SER A 93 15.19 -11.08 -27.74
N LYS A 94 16.30 -10.35 -27.62
CA LYS A 94 16.69 -9.69 -26.37
C LYS A 94 15.70 -8.62 -25.97
N GLN A 95 15.33 -7.73 -26.89
CA GLN A 95 14.37 -6.64 -26.61
C GLN A 95 13.00 -7.18 -26.19
N LEU A 96 12.51 -8.25 -26.83
CA LEU A 96 11.26 -8.90 -26.44
C LEU A 96 11.32 -9.48 -25.03
N ARG A 97 12.42 -10.14 -24.67
CA ARG A 97 12.61 -10.67 -23.30
C ARG A 97 12.67 -9.54 -22.26
N GLU A 98 13.38 -8.46 -22.56
CA GLU A 98 13.47 -7.29 -21.68
C GLU A 98 12.09 -6.64 -21.48
N TYR A 99 11.31 -6.48 -22.54
CA TYR A 99 9.94 -5.98 -22.46
C TYR A 99 9.06 -6.89 -21.60
N ALA A 100 9.08 -8.21 -21.85
CA ALA A 100 8.30 -9.19 -21.10
C ALA A 100 8.67 -9.18 -19.60
N ALA A 101 9.97 -9.17 -19.28
CA ALA A 101 10.45 -9.08 -17.92
C ALA A 101 10.02 -7.77 -17.23
N THR A 102 10.11 -6.64 -17.93
CA THR A 102 9.69 -5.34 -17.39
C THR A 102 8.17 -5.31 -17.16
N LYS A 103 7.38 -5.88 -18.07
CA LYS A 103 5.92 -6.02 -17.90
C LYS A 103 5.57 -6.84 -16.66
N GLN A 104 6.27 -7.96 -16.43
CA GLN A 104 6.08 -8.78 -15.22
C GLN A 104 6.45 -7.99 -13.96
N ARG A 105 7.52 -7.18 -13.99
CA ARG A 105 7.90 -6.32 -12.86
C ARG A 105 6.84 -5.28 -12.53
N VAL A 106 6.21 -4.67 -13.54
CA VAL A 106 5.06 -3.77 -13.35
C VAL A 106 3.93 -4.50 -12.65
N GLN A 107 3.51 -5.65 -13.19
CA GLN A 107 2.41 -6.43 -12.62
C GLN A 107 2.69 -6.86 -11.17
N ALA A 108 3.89 -7.34 -10.88
CA ALA A 108 4.29 -7.71 -9.53
C ALA A 108 4.26 -6.51 -8.57
N THR A 109 4.74 -5.34 -9.01
CA THR A 109 4.72 -4.11 -8.20
C THR A 109 3.28 -3.67 -7.92
N GLN A 110 2.38 -3.76 -8.90
CA GLN A 110 0.96 -3.42 -8.74
C GLN A 110 0.25 -4.35 -7.75
N LEU A 111 0.54 -5.65 -7.77
CA LEU A 111 0.00 -6.59 -6.78
C LEU A 111 0.44 -6.21 -5.36
N VAL A 112 1.73 -5.94 -5.15
CA VAL A 112 2.24 -5.52 -3.84
C VAL A 112 1.63 -4.19 -3.40
N LEU A 113 1.43 -3.23 -4.31
CA LEU A 113 0.73 -1.97 -4.01
C LEU A 113 -0.72 -2.21 -3.58
N GLY A 114 -1.41 -3.13 -4.24
CA GLY A 114 -2.76 -3.55 -3.86
C GLY A 114 -2.80 -4.10 -2.43
N ASP A 115 -1.90 -5.02 -2.10
CA ASP A 115 -1.78 -5.61 -0.78
C ASP A 115 -1.48 -4.55 0.30
N ARG A 116 -0.53 -3.63 0.04
CA ARG A 116 -0.21 -2.55 0.99
C ARG A 116 -1.39 -1.60 1.19
N THR A 117 -2.17 -1.34 0.15
CA THR A 117 -3.38 -0.51 0.24
C THR A 117 -4.47 -1.21 1.06
N ALA A 118 -4.68 -2.51 0.87
CA ALA A 118 -5.62 -3.30 1.67
C ALA A 118 -5.22 -3.32 3.15
N LEU A 119 -3.94 -3.55 3.46
CA LEU A 119 -3.42 -3.51 4.83
C LEU A 119 -3.62 -2.13 5.49
N LEU A 120 -3.39 -1.04 4.75
CA LEU A 120 -3.66 0.32 5.25
C LEU A 120 -5.11 0.51 5.67
N LEU A 121 -6.06 0.03 4.87
CA LEU A 121 -7.49 0.13 5.19
C LEU A 121 -7.84 -0.69 6.45
N VAL A 122 -7.27 -1.87 6.60
CA VAL A 122 -7.46 -2.73 7.79
C VAL A 122 -6.91 -2.04 9.04
N GLU A 123 -5.69 -1.51 9.02
CA GLU A 123 -5.08 -0.83 10.16
C GLU A 123 -5.81 0.48 10.49
N GLN A 124 -6.31 1.20 9.50
CA GLN A 124 -7.12 2.40 9.73
C GLN A 124 -8.46 2.09 10.40
N LYS A 125 -9.11 1.02 9.99
CA LYS A 125 -10.33 0.54 10.66
C LYS A 125 -10.04 0.12 12.10
N ARG A 126 -8.96 -0.60 12.32
CA ARG A 126 -8.49 -1.01 13.66
C ARG A 126 -8.22 0.20 14.55
N LEU A 127 -7.49 1.20 14.06
CA LEU A 127 -7.22 2.45 14.78
C LEU A 127 -8.53 3.13 15.21
N ASN A 128 -9.47 3.30 14.29
CA ASN A 128 -10.75 3.94 14.59
C ASN A 128 -11.54 3.17 15.66
N GLN A 129 -11.53 1.84 15.61
CA GLN A 129 -12.17 1.00 16.62
C GLN A 129 -11.51 1.16 18.00
N GLN A 130 -10.18 1.10 18.07
CA GLN A 130 -9.45 1.24 19.33
C GLN A 130 -9.70 2.61 19.98
N VAL A 131 -9.68 3.68 19.18
CA VAL A 131 -9.97 5.04 19.67
C VAL A 131 -11.42 5.16 20.16
N ALA A 132 -12.38 4.58 19.44
CA ALA A 132 -13.79 4.60 19.85
C ALA A 132 -14.00 3.83 21.17
N GLU A 133 -13.38 2.66 21.31
CA GLU A 133 -13.43 1.85 22.54
C GLU A 133 -12.79 2.58 23.73
N ALA A 134 -11.63 3.21 23.54
CA ALA A 134 -10.97 4.00 24.56
C ALA A 134 -11.85 5.16 25.05
N LYS A 135 -12.42 5.93 24.11
CA LYS A 135 -13.35 7.02 24.44
C LYS A 135 -14.59 6.51 25.18
N SER A 136 -15.16 5.39 24.74
CA SER A 136 -16.33 4.78 25.42
C SER A 136 -15.98 4.35 26.85
N ALA A 137 -14.82 3.77 27.07
CA ALA A 137 -14.36 3.37 28.39
C ALA A 137 -14.18 4.59 29.32
N LEU A 138 -13.60 5.69 28.83
CA LEU A 138 -13.45 6.93 29.60
C LEU A 138 -14.80 7.56 29.96
N VAL A 139 -15.72 7.67 29.00
CA VAL A 139 -17.08 8.19 29.27
C VAL A 139 -17.81 7.35 30.31
N LYS A 140 -17.67 6.02 30.26
CA LYS A 140 -18.24 5.13 31.27
C LYS A 140 -17.60 5.35 32.66
N ALA A 141 -16.28 5.52 32.71
CA ALA A 141 -15.55 5.82 33.95
C ALA A 141 -15.98 7.15 34.57
N GLU A 142 -16.14 8.21 33.75
CA GLU A 142 -16.63 9.52 34.20
C GLU A 142 -18.08 9.46 34.72
N LYS A 143 -18.97 8.77 34.00
CA LYS A 143 -20.36 8.60 34.45
C LYS A 143 -20.43 7.87 35.77
N LEU A 144 -19.62 6.81 35.97
CA LEU A 144 -19.55 6.06 37.19
C LEU A 144 -19.02 6.93 38.33
N LEU A 145 -17.96 7.70 38.11
CA LEU A 145 -17.39 8.64 39.07
C LEU A 145 -18.43 9.69 39.50
N ASN A 146 -19.13 10.28 38.54
CA ASN A 146 -20.15 11.28 38.81
C ASN A 146 -21.35 10.69 39.55
N SER A 147 -21.75 9.43 39.25
CA SER A 147 -22.82 8.76 40.02
C SER A 147 -22.42 8.46 41.47
N LEU A 148 -21.18 8.05 41.70
CA LEU A 148 -20.64 7.85 43.05
C LEU A 148 -20.56 9.17 43.83
N ALA A 149 -20.05 10.23 43.22
CA ALA A 149 -19.96 11.54 43.84
C ALA A 149 -21.37 12.10 44.16
N LYS A 150 -22.37 11.86 43.33
CA LYS A 150 -23.78 12.24 43.58
C LYS A 150 -24.36 11.44 44.74
N ALA A 151 -24.17 10.11 44.76
CA ALA A 151 -24.65 9.24 45.84
C ALA A 151 -24.00 9.59 47.20
N ASP A 152 -22.71 9.90 47.24
CA ASP A 152 -22.03 10.35 48.44
C ASP A 152 -22.56 11.71 48.96
N ARG A 153 -22.82 12.66 48.06
CA ARG A 153 -23.47 13.93 48.42
C ARG A 153 -24.86 13.72 48.98
N GLU A 154 -25.69 12.89 48.36
CA GLU A 154 -27.02 12.58 48.85
C GLU A 154 -27.01 11.88 50.20
N ARG A 155 -26.01 11.01 50.44
CA ARG A 155 -25.82 10.37 51.75
C ARG A 155 -25.45 11.38 52.82
N LEU A 156 -24.53 12.27 52.56
CA LEU A 156 -24.11 13.33 53.48
C LEU A 156 -25.28 14.25 53.86
N LEU A 157 -26.05 14.70 52.87
CA LEU A 157 -27.24 15.54 53.05
C LEU A 157 -28.30 14.82 53.90
N ARG A 158 -28.53 13.52 53.74
CA ARG A 158 -29.45 12.74 54.57
C ARG A 158 -28.91 12.57 55.97
N GLU A 159 -27.62 12.37 56.16
CA GLU A 159 -26.99 12.30 57.50
C GLU A 159 -27.07 13.65 58.23
N GLU A 160 -26.84 14.77 57.57
CA GLU A 160 -27.02 16.12 58.10
C GLU A 160 -28.50 16.39 58.51
N ALA A 161 -29.44 16.12 57.64
CA ALA A 161 -30.87 16.29 57.95
C ALA A 161 -31.31 15.39 59.12
N ALA A 162 -30.78 14.17 59.21
CA ALA A 162 -31.10 13.28 60.35
C ALA A 162 -30.47 13.76 61.68
N ARG A 163 -29.32 14.45 61.63
CA ARG A 163 -28.71 15.09 62.82
C ARG A 163 -29.53 16.30 63.26
N GLU A 164 -29.90 17.16 62.34
CA GLU A 164 -30.73 18.34 62.63
C GLU A 164 -32.10 17.96 63.25
N SER A 165 -32.76 16.94 62.71
CA SER A 165 -34.04 16.45 63.25
C SER A 165 -33.92 15.85 64.66
N LYS A 166 -32.79 15.31 65.03
CA LYS A 166 -32.52 14.83 66.40
C LYS A 166 -32.32 15.99 67.41
N ILE A 167 -31.63 17.05 66.96
CA ILE A 167 -31.38 18.25 67.78
C ILE A 167 -32.67 19.05 68.04
N GLN A 168 -33.64 19.01 67.14
CA GLN A 168 -34.94 19.70 67.33
C GLN A 168 -35.94 18.95 68.21
N ASN A 169 -35.71 17.66 68.50
CA ASN A 169 -36.58 16.81 69.29
C ASN A 169 -36.10 16.57 70.73
N ASP A 170 -34.95 17.13 71.12
CA ASP A 170 -34.43 17.21 72.50
C ASP A 170 -34.62 18.62 73.04
#